data_cef13b7dce7ea3f21e5f4519b05e08b4
#
_entry.id   cef13b7dce7ea3f21e5f4519b05e08b4
#
_cell.length_a   1.000
_cell.length_b   1.000
_cell.length_c   1.000
_cell.angle_alpha   90.00
_cell.angle_beta   90.00
_cell.angle_gamma   90.00
#
_symmetry.space_group_name_H-M   'P 1'
#
loop_
_entity.id
_entity.type
_entity.pdbx_description
1 polymer ?
#
loop_
_entity_poly.entity_id
_entity_poly.type
_entity_poly.pdbx_seq_one_letter_code
_entity_poly.pdbx_strand_id
1 'polypeptide(L)'
;MIQRPSNSQPRREMPPNQSGFTILELTVVMGLLSVFMMFLLQILFTSTGIFQEGQDGQDLSTRALAASRALETAVGDMAGPTRESRTSSSNTRMLCQWEPLGFIEGEAQTDTQVLRATVRIDKEQEKALLRELLIASGEFLAVEDYALEETLELMVAMAGYGGRGDMLLLPWPQGDAEGAYTQLRHGLFLPERAMPFPEADGRSLMELDRVGDLPPDLVRDHTAVLASGLLHVSFEFASQYTRGWSDPVRGPETVWDSSRVGWPEVEGSADPSFSLTMGEASRYDSTDDVFPRVVRLTVVAGMSPQHAPESLLADGLAAGQVTSVRLASIENLPLTIHDNLVKIGSEWIRFAEIDGDVLKGLARGQRGTQAKTHERGTGVRVGRTQVILIRLLHGRDSWNG
;
A
#
# COMPACT_ATOMS: atom_id res chain seq x y z
N MET A 1 -1.33 -8.63 115.04
CA MET A 1 -0.95 -9.30 113.77
C MET A 1 -0.84 -8.20 112.75
N ILE A 2 0.34 -7.69 112.43
CA ILE A 2 0.55 -6.55 111.58
C ILE A 2 1.24 -7.07 110.32
N GLN A 3 0.54 -7.10 109.19
CA GLN A 3 1.09 -7.44 107.88
C GLN A 3 1.83 -6.21 107.28
N ARG A 4 3.10 -6.40 106.94
CA ARG A 4 3.90 -5.41 106.22
C ARG A 4 3.61 -5.54 104.75
N PRO A 5 3.39 -4.46 104.01
CA PRO A 5 3.30 -4.51 102.54
C PRO A 5 4.71 -4.65 101.95
N SER A 6 4.84 -5.59 100.99
CA SER A 6 6.00 -5.83 100.16
C SER A 6 6.06 -4.74 99.10
N ASN A 7 7.09 -3.95 99.08
CA ASN A 7 7.34 -2.89 98.10
C ASN A 7 8.23 -3.44 97.00
N SER A 8 7.63 -4.02 95.96
CA SER A 8 8.34 -4.44 94.75
C SER A 8 8.41 -3.26 93.79
N GLN A 9 9.55 -2.61 93.72
CA GLN A 9 9.83 -1.62 92.68
C GLN A 9 9.91 -2.30 91.28
N PRO A 10 9.24 -1.78 90.24
CA PRO A 10 9.41 -2.30 88.93
C PRO A 10 10.80 -1.95 88.38
N ARG A 11 11.51 -2.96 87.94
CA ARG A 11 12.78 -2.85 87.22
C ARG A 11 12.51 -2.01 85.94
N ARG A 12 13.06 -0.81 85.84
CA ARG A 12 13.14 -0.01 84.63
C ARG A 12 14.01 -0.77 83.65
N GLU A 13 13.36 -1.36 82.67
CA GLU A 13 14.07 -1.80 81.47
C GLU A 13 14.66 -0.57 80.76
N MET A 14 15.99 -0.54 80.63
CA MET A 14 16.66 0.48 79.82
C MET A 14 16.22 0.30 78.39
N PRO A 15 15.83 1.39 77.69
CA PRO A 15 15.51 1.31 76.29
C PRO A 15 16.76 0.82 75.55
N PRO A 16 16.55 -0.06 74.45
CA PRO A 16 17.68 -0.54 73.67
C PRO A 16 18.45 0.67 73.13
N ASN A 17 19.77 0.58 73.21
CA ASN A 17 20.67 1.57 72.61
C ASN A 17 20.26 1.90 71.21
N GLN A 18 19.63 3.03 70.96
CA GLN A 18 19.43 3.59 69.67
C GLN A 18 20.79 4.10 69.17
N SER A 19 21.57 3.20 68.55
CA SER A 19 22.76 3.59 67.80
C SER A 19 22.28 4.38 66.59
N GLY A 20 22.40 5.69 66.64
CA GLY A 20 22.11 6.57 65.50
C GLY A 20 23.06 6.23 64.35
N PHE A 21 22.52 6.25 63.11
CA PHE A 21 23.34 6.08 61.89
C PHE A 21 24.48 7.12 61.88
N THR A 22 25.67 6.65 61.54
CA THR A 22 26.79 7.56 61.29
C THR A 22 26.62 8.27 59.95
N ILE A 23 27.14 9.47 59.80
CA ILE A 23 27.12 10.23 58.56
C ILE A 23 27.78 9.39 57.44
N LEU A 24 28.79 8.60 57.73
CA LEU A 24 29.47 7.71 56.82
C LEU A 24 28.53 6.60 56.30
N GLU A 25 27.78 5.93 57.17
CA GLU A 25 26.80 4.91 56.78
C GLU A 25 25.70 5.49 55.89
N LEU A 26 25.22 6.71 56.21
CA LEU A 26 24.22 7.38 55.38
C LEU A 26 24.75 7.70 53.99
N THR A 27 25.99 8.21 53.88
CA THR A 27 26.59 8.50 52.56
C THR A 27 26.85 7.25 51.72
N VAL A 28 27.28 6.15 52.34
CA VAL A 28 27.45 4.85 51.66
C VAL A 28 26.11 4.30 51.18
N VAL A 29 25.07 4.35 52.01
CA VAL A 29 23.72 3.89 51.61
C VAL A 29 23.16 4.74 50.47
N MET A 30 23.33 6.08 50.55
CA MET A 30 22.88 6.96 49.45
C MET A 30 23.67 6.71 48.16
N GLY A 31 24.97 6.44 48.25
CA GLY A 31 25.78 6.07 47.07
C GLY A 31 25.31 4.76 46.42
N LEU A 32 25.10 3.73 47.25
CA LEU A 32 24.57 2.44 46.77
C LEU A 32 23.15 2.56 46.14
N LEU A 33 22.28 3.35 46.81
CA LEU A 33 20.94 3.62 46.33
C LEU A 33 20.98 4.33 44.94
N SER A 34 21.86 5.30 44.78
CA SER A 34 22.04 6.03 43.52
C SER A 34 22.48 5.10 42.37
N VAL A 35 23.45 4.21 42.65
CA VAL A 35 23.88 3.20 41.66
C VAL A 35 22.78 2.23 41.37
N PHE A 36 22.02 1.77 42.35
CA PHE A 36 20.88 0.88 42.15
C PHE A 36 19.76 1.55 41.31
N MET A 37 19.44 2.81 41.62
CA MET A 37 18.48 3.59 40.82
C MET A 37 18.94 3.78 39.40
N MET A 38 20.23 3.99 39.14
CA MET A 38 20.78 4.08 37.78
C MET A 38 20.58 2.78 37.02
N PHE A 39 20.83 1.63 37.64
CA PHE A 39 20.55 0.32 37.00
C PHE A 39 19.06 0.10 36.72
N LEU A 40 18.19 0.46 37.68
CA LEU A 40 16.74 0.35 37.48
C LEU A 40 16.25 1.24 36.31
N LEU A 41 16.73 2.47 36.22
CA LEU A 41 16.42 3.36 35.12
C LEU A 41 16.91 2.81 33.80
N GLN A 42 18.12 2.26 33.74
CA GLN A 42 18.67 1.64 32.54
C GLN A 42 17.82 0.45 32.09
N ILE A 43 17.41 -0.43 33.01
CA ILE A 43 16.52 -1.55 32.68
C ILE A 43 15.16 -1.03 32.20
N LEU A 44 14.63 0.00 32.83
CA LEU A 44 13.33 0.57 32.44
C LEU A 44 13.39 1.18 31.04
N PHE A 45 14.44 1.96 30.74
CA PHE A 45 14.61 2.52 29.38
C PHE A 45 14.80 1.45 28.33
N THR A 46 15.61 0.41 28.62
CA THR A 46 15.79 -0.71 27.68
C THR A 46 14.48 -1.48 27.46
N SER A 47 13.74 -1.74 28.55
CA SER A 47 12.45 -2.45 28.45
C SER A 47 11.40 -1.64 27.68
N THR A 48 11.34 -0.31 27.91
CA THR A 48 10.40 0.55 27.15
C THR A 48 10.79 0.63 25.67
N GLY A 49 12.07 0.68 25.34
CA GLY A 49 12.56 0.62 23.95
C GLY A 49 12.14 -0.66 23.25
N ILE A 50 12.41 -1.83 23.85
CA ILE A 50 12.01 -3.14 23.29
C ILE A 50 10.49 -3.23 23.12
N PHE A 51 9.72 -2.69 24.08
CA PHE A 51 8.26 -2.70 24.02
C PHE A 51 7.75 -1.82 22.87
N GLN A 52 8.32 -0.63 22.68
CA GLN A 52 7.98 0.28 21.59
C GLN A 52 8.31 -0.35 20.23
N GLU A 53 9.52 -0.91 20.05
CA GLU A 53 9.88 -1.62 18.82
C GLU A 53 8.93 -2.80 18.53
N GLY A 54 8.50 -3.52 19.57
CA GLY A 54 7.53 -4.60 19.45
C GLY A 54 6.16 -4.11 18.99
N GLN A 55 5.67 -3.00 19.54
CA GLN A 55 4.42 -2.37 19.13
C GLN A 55 4.50 -1.85 17.70
N ASP A 56 5.56 -1.14 17.34
CA ASP A 56 5.78 -0.61 16.02
C ASP A 56 5.82 -1.73 14.97
N GLY A 57 6.52 -2.82 15.26
CA GLY A 57 6.55 -4.01 14.41
C GLY A 57 5.19 -4.69 14.27
N GLN A 58 4.36 -4.69 15.32
CA GLN A 58 3.00 -5.22 15.28
C GLN A 58 2.09 -4.31 14.45
N ASP A 59 2.16 -3.01 14.62
CA ASP A 59 1.38 -2.03 13.88
C ASP A 59 1.69 -2.10 12.38
N LEU A 60 2.97 -2.16 12.00
CA LEU A 60 3.40 -2.36 10.62
C LEU A 60 2.83 -3.65 10.02
N SER A 61 2.89 -4.75 10.78
CA SER A 61 2.35 -6.04 10.35
C SER A 61 0.84 -5.98 10.14
N THR A 62 0.13 -5.34 11.07
CA THR A 62 -1.32 -5.20 11.02
C THR A 62 -1.74 -4.35 9.84
N ARG A 63 -1.05 -3.24 9.57
CA ARG A 63 -1.31 -2.37 8.41
C ARG A 63 -1.04 -3.10 7.10
N ALA A 64 0.11 -3.78 6.98
CA ALA A 64 0.44 -4.56 5.80
C ALA A 64 -0.61 -5.65 5.54
N LEU A 65 -1.05 -6.36 6.58
CA LEU A 65 -2.07 -7.41 6.47
C LEU A 65 -3.44 -6.82 6.12
N ALA A 66 -3.83 -5.69 6.71
CA ALA A 66 -5.10 -5.03 6.40
C ALA A 66 -5.15 -4.55 4.94
N ALA A 67 -4.10 -3.87 4.48
CA ALA A 67 -3.96 -3.46 3.09
C ALA A 67 -3.99 -4.66 2.13
N SER A 68 -3.31 -5.73 2.50
CA SER A 68 -3.26 -6.96 1.74
C SER A 68 -4.63 -7.62 1.60
N ARG A 69 -5.40 -7.71 2.68
CA ARG A 69 -6.75 -8.28 2.66
C ARG A 69 -7.73 -7.42 1.86
N ALA A 70 -7.64 -6.09 1.99
CA ALA A 70 -8.46 -5.18 1.21
C ALA A 70 -8.19 -5.36 -0.29
N LEU A 71 -6.93 -5.47 -0.68
CA LEU A 71 -6.53 -5.76 -2.06
C LEU A 71 -6.95 -7.16 -2.52
N GLU A 72 -6.79 -8.17 -1.68
CA GLU A 72 -7.22 -9.53 -1.99
C GLU A 72 -8.72 -9.59 -2.30
N THR A 73 -9.52 -8.89 -1.51
CA THR A 73 -10.96 -8.77 -1.76
C THR A 73 -11.24 -8.04 -3.07
N ALA A 74 -10.67 -6.85 -3.27
CA ALA A 74 -10.91 -6.04 -4.46
C ALA A 74 -10.47 -6.77 -5.75
N VAL A 75 -9.29 -7.40 -5.74
CA VAL A 75 -8.75 -8.15 -6.88
C VAL A 75 -9.49 -9.49 -7.07
N GLY A 76 -9.95 -10.11 -5.99
CA GLY A 76 -10.71 -11.36 -6.05
C GLY A 76 -12.05 -11.22 -6.76
N ASP A 77 -12.66 -10.04 -6.72
CA ASP A 77 -13.91 -9.72 -7.40
C ASP A 77 -13.74 -9.41 -8.90
N MET A 78 -12.50 -9.39 -9.41
CA MET A 78 -12.26 -9.17 -10.84
C MET A 78 -12.96 -10.24 -11.68
N ALA A 79 -13.76 -9.76 -12.63
CA ALA A 79 -14.48 -10.61 -13.54
C ALA A 79 -13.60 -10.95 -14.76
N GLY A 80 -13.45 -12.23 -15.03
CA GLY A 80 -13.00 -12.68 -16.33
C GLY A 80 -14.18 -12.71 -17.33
N PRO A 81 -13.92 -12.79 -18.62
CA PRO A 81 -14.96 -12.88 -19.62
C PRO A 81 -15.78 -14.16 -19.40
N THR A 82 -17.10 -14.00 -19.37
CA THR A 82 -18.04 -15.13 -19.28
C THR A 82 -18.38 -15.64 -20.67
N ARG A 83 -18.91 -16.89 -20.75
CA ARG A 83 -19.35 -17.47 -22.02
C ARG A 83 -20.42 -16.61 -22.70
N GLU A 84 -21.23 -15.91 -21.93
CA GLU A 84 -22.28 -15.00 -22.40
C GLU A 84 -21.69 -13.70 -22.98
N SER A 85 -20.55 -13.29 -22.54
CA SER A 85 -19.87 -12.10 -23.06
C SER A 85 -19.27 -12.28 -24.45
N ARG A 86 -19.19 -13.52 -24.96
CA ARG A 86 -18.75 -13.81 -26.33
C ARG A 86 -19.75 -13.36 -27.40
N THR A 87 -21.02 -13.19 -27.02
CA THR A 87 -22.10 -12.83 -27.96
C THR A 87 -22.53 -11.38 -27.87
N SER A 88 -22.18 -10.71 -26.77
CA SER A 88 -22.36 -9.29 -26.58
C SER A 88 -21.00 -8.61 -26.57
N SER A 89 -20.89 -7.45 -27.17
CA SER A 89 -19.72 -6.56 -27.15
C SER A 89 -19.36 -6.07 -25.74
N SER A 90 -19.50 -6.92 -24.75
CA SER A 90 -19.26 -6.56 -23.37
C SER A 90 -17.77 -6.48 -23.11
N ASN A 91 -17.29 -5.27 -22.94
CA ASN A 91 -15.92 -4.88 -22.70
C ASN A 91 -15.41 -5.32 -21.32
N THR A 92 -15.35 -6.64 -21.06
CA THR A 92 -14.65 -7.13 -19.89
C THR A 92 -13.15 -6.94 -20.15
N ARG A 93 -12.54 -6.06 -19.42
CA ARG A 93 -11.12 -5.70 -19.62
C ARG A 93 -10.38 -5.64 -18.31
N MET A 94 -9.11 -5.87 -18.38
CA MET A 94 -8.16 -5.63 -17.30
C MET A 94 -6.94 -4.90 -17.87
N LEU A 95 -6.60 -3.78 -17.26
CA LEU A 95 -5.50 -2.93 -17.67
C LEU A 95 -4.72 -2.49 -16.42
N CYS A 96 -3.42 -2.73 -16.43
CA CYS A 96 -2.50 -2.21 -15.43
C CYS A 96 -1.38 -1.48 -16.14
N GLN A 97 -1.20 -0.21 -15.83
CA GLN A 97 -0.23 0.67 -16.46
C GLN A 97 0.58 1.44 -15.42
N TRP A 98 1.80 1.81 -15.79
CA TRP A 98 2.56 2.82 -15.08
C TRP A 98 2.06 4.20 -15.51
N GLU A 99 1.57 4.96 -14.55
CA GLU A 99 1.08 6.31 -14.79
C GLU A 99 1.83 7.29 -13.88
N PRO A 100 2.25 8.44 -14.41
CA PRO A 100 2.79 9.51 -13.59
C PRO A 100 1.64 10.15 -12.82
N LEU A 101 1.54 9.84 -11.54
CA LEU A 101 0.60 10.48 -10.64
C LEU A 101 1.35 11.53 -9.82
N GLY A 102 1.14 12.79 -10.14
CA GLY A 102 1.68 13.93 -9.42
C GLY A 102 0.63 15.00 -9.34
N PHE A 103 -0.06 15.07 -8.22
CA PHE A 103 -1.19 16.00 -8.05
C PHE A 103 -0.82 17.22 -7.20
N ILE A 104 0.44 17.35 -6.79
CA ILE A 104 0.90 18.47 -5.99
C ILE A 104 1.80 19.31 -6.89
N GLU A 105 1.38 20.54 -7.13
CA GLU A 105 2.10 21.50 -7.95
C GLU A 105 3.52 21.71 -7.39
N GLY A 106 4.54 21.36 -8.19
CA GLY A 106 5.95 21.46 -7.79
C GLY A 106 6.57 20.19 -7.24
N GLU A 107 5.83 19.11 -7.01
CA GLU A 107 6.38 17.82 -6.61
C GLU A 107 6.78 16.96 -7.82
N ALA A 108 7.81 16.16 -7.62
CA ALA A 108 8.22 15.21 -8.64
C ALA A 108 7.14 14.15 -8.83
N GLN A 109 6.67 14.03 -10.07
CA GLN A 109 5.77 12.95 -10.46
C GLN A 109 6.40 11.61 -10.09
N THR A 110 5.61 10.75 -9.45
CA THR A 110 6.02 9.39 -9.11
C THR A 110 5.25 8.44 -10.02
N ASP A 111 5.97 7.67 -10.81
CA ASP A 111 5.34 6.62 -11.60
C ASP A 111 4.78 5.56 -10.66
N THR A 112 3.51 5.24 -10.81
CA THR A 112 2.81 4.24 -10.02
C THR A 112 1.98 3.34 -10.91
N GLN A 113 1.72 2.13 -10.46
CA GLN A 113 0.88 1.20 -11.20
C GLN A 113 -0.60 1.48 -10.89
N VAL A 114 -1.35 1.83 -11.92
CA VAL A 114 -2.80 2.01 -11.85
C VAL A 114 -3.45 0.75 -12.43
N LEU A 115 -4.28 0.09 -11.63
CA LEU A 115 -5.02 -1.09 -12.06
C LEU A 115 -6.49 -0.73 -12.30
N ARG A 116 -6.95 -0.99 -13.51
CA ARG A 116 -8.34 -0.90 -13.95
C ARG A 116 -8.83 -2.29 -14.32
N ALA A 117 -9.95 -2.71 -13.81
CA ALA A 117 -10.49 -4.04 -14.12
C ALA A 117 -12.00 -4.07 -14.05
N THR A 118 -12.64 -4.82 -14.91
CA THR A 118 -14.05 -5.14 -14.77
C THR A 118 -14.23 -6.08 -13.58
N VAL A 119 -15.17 -5.76 -12.69
CA VAL A 119 -15.49 -6.52 -11.48
C VAL A 119 -16.96 -6.90 -11.43
N ARG A 120 -17.27 -7.87 -10.60
CA ARG A 120 -18.65 -8.20 -10.25
C ARG A 120 -19.14 -7.24 -9.18
N ILE A 121 -20.35 -6.73 -9.39
CA ILE A 121 -21.05 -5.89 -8.43
C ILE A 121 -22.42 -6.50 -8.12
N ASP A 122 -22.91 -6.26 -6.93
CA ASP A 122 -24.26 -6.64 -6.57
C ASP A 122 -25.28 -5.55 -6.98
N LYS A 123 -26.57 -5.87 -6.87
CA LYS A 123 -27.64 -4.93 -7.26
C LYS A 123 -27.65 -3.65 -6.44
N GLU A 124 -27.27 -3.71 -5.18
CA GLU A 124 -27.23 -2.53 -4.32
C GLU A 124 -26.07 -1.60 -4.69
N GLN A 125 -24.93 -2.18 -5.04
CA GLN A 125 -23.78 -1.43 -5.58
C GLN A 125 -24.15 -0.79 -6.93
N GLU A 126 -24.81 -1.54 -7.83
CA GLU A 126 -25.26 -1.02 -9.12
C GLU A 126 -26.25 0.15 -8.95
N LYS A 127 -27.22 0.04 -8.03
CA LYS A 127 -28.13 1.14 -7.66
C LYS A 127 -27.39 2.35 -7.12
N ALA A 128 -26.40 2.13 -6.23
CA ALA A 128 -25.62 3.23 -5.66
C ALA A 128 -24.85 4.01 -6.72
N LEU A 129 -24.21 3.32 -7.65
CA LEU A 129 -23.47 3.93 -8.78
C LEU A 129 -24.41 4.69 -9.73
N LEU A 130 -25.59 4.12 -10.05
CA LEU A 130 -26.60 4.79 -10.85
C LEU A 130 -27.14 6.05 -10.16
N ARG A 131 -27.40 5.99 -8.85
CA ARG A 131 -27.81 7.14 -8.06
C ARG A 131 -26.79 8.27 -8.13
N GLU A 132 -25.52 7.94 -7.94
CA GLU A 132 -24.42 8.91 -8.03
C GLU A 132 -24.36 9.57 -9.41
N LEU A 133 -24.48 8.77 -10.48
CA LEU A 133 -24.49 9.26 -11.85
C LEU A 133 -25.66 10.21 -12.11
N LEU A 134 -26.86 9.86 -11.65
CA LEU A 134 -28.08 10.68 -11.84
C LEU A 134 -28.01 12.00 -11.07
N ILE A 135 -27.43 11.98 -9.87
CA ILE A 135 -27.20 13.20 -9.09
C ILE A 135 -26.17 14.09 -9.80
N ALA A 136 -25.07 13.51 -10.28
CA ALA A 136 -24.02 14.25 -10.98
C ALA A 136 -24.51 14.85 -12.31
N SER A 137 -25.42 14.18 -13.03
CA SER A 137 -26.02 14.71 -14.27
C SER A 137 -27.01 15.84 -14.04
N GLY A 138 -27.44 16.08 -12.80
CA GLY A 138 -28.43 17.10 -12.45
C GLY A 138 -29.88 16.74 -12.85
N GLU A 139 -30.11 15.54 -13.38
CA GLU A 139 -31.42 15.11 -13.85
C GLU A 139 -32.42 14.92 -12.70
N PHE A 140 -31.95 14.78 -11.47
CA PHE A 140 -32.77 14.44 -10.29
C PHE A 140 -32.67 15.43 -9.11
N LEU A 141 -32.32 16.68 -9.34
CA LEU A 141 -32.22 17.69 -8.27
C LEU A 141 -33.57 18.01 -7.54
N ALA A 142 -34.68 17.43 -7.97
CA ALA A 142 -36.01 17.78 -7.47
C ALA A 142 -36.97 16.60 -7.30
N VAL A 143 -36.54 15.37 -7.35
CA VAL A 143 -37.43 14.21 -7.21
C VAL A 143 -37.43 13.73 -5.76
N GLU A 144 -38.65 13.49 -5.20
CA GLU A 144 -38.79 12.85 -3.89
C GLU A 144 -38.04 11.51 -3.86
N ASP A 145 -37.35 11.20 -2.75
CA ASP A 145 -36.51 9.99 -2.60
C ASP A 145 -37.22 8.68 -3.03
N TYR A 146 -38.55 8.62 -2.84
CA TYR A 146 -39.32 7.44 -3.24
C TYR A 146 -39.38 7.23 -4.77
N ALA A 147 -39.58 8.29 -5.53
CA ALA A 147 -39.63 8.21 -6.98
C ALA A 147 -38.24 7.89 -7.58
N LEU A 148 -37.18 8.32 -6.92
CA LEU A 148 -35.80 7.97 -7.28
C LEU A 148 -35.55 6.47 -7.10
N GLU A 149 -35.95 5.88 -5.97
CA GLU A 149 -35.76 4.44 -5.71
C GLU A 149 -36.52 3.57 -6.73
N GLU A 150 -37.78 3.89 -7.04
CA GLU A 150 -38.56 3.17 -8.03
C GLU A 150 -37.92 3.27 -9.43
N THR A 151 -37.43 4.47 -9.78
CA THR A 151 -36.72 4.69 -11.04
C THR A 151 -35.43 3.89 -11.11
N LEU A 152 -34.64 3.87 -10.03
CA LEU A 152 -33.41 3.09 -9.95
C LEU A 152 -33.68 1.58 -10.09
N GLU A 153 -34.71 1.07 -9.42
CA GLU A 153 -35.12 -0.33 -9.57
C GLU A 153 -35.49 -0.69 -11.02
N LEU A 154 -36.23 0.19 -11.67
CA LEU A 154 -36.61 0.03 -13.07
C LEU A 154 -35.37 0.08 -13.99
N MET A 155 -34.46 1.03 -13.75
CA MET A 155 -33.22 1.15 -14.54
C MET A 155 -32.33 -0.09 -14.41
N VAL A 156 -32.14 -0.61 -13.20
CA VAL A 156 -31.38 -1.86 -12.96
C VAL A 156 -32.05 -3.04 -13.64
N ALA A 157 -33.40 -3.09 -13.63
CA ALA A 157 -34.15 -4.17 -14.28
C ALA A 157 -34.12 -4.11 -15.79
N MET A 158 -34.14 -2.92 -16.39
CA MET A 158 -34.26 -2.71 -17.84
C MET A 158 -32.91 -2.59 -18.55
N ALA A 159 -31.95 -1.96 -17.93
CA ALA A 159 -30.65 -1.63 -18.53
C ALA A 159 -29.48 -2.16 -17.69
N GLY A 160 -29.74 -3.20 -16.89
CA GLY A 160 -28.75 -3.74 -15.96
C GLY A 160 -27.43 -4.05 -16.65
N TYR A 161 -26.36 -3.58 -16.05
CA TYR A 161 -24.98 -3.86 -16.52
C TYR A 161 -24.58 -5.33 -16.25
N GLY A 162 -25.58 -6.18 -15.93
CA GLY A 162 -25.39 -7.60 -15.68
C GLY A 162 -24.55 -7.90 -14.44
N GLY A 163 -24.63 -7.01 -13.44
CA GLY A 163 -23.84 -7.13 -12.22
C GLY A 163 -22.34 -6.87 -12.46
N ARG A 164 -22.03 -5.94 -13.35
CA ARG A 164 -20.65 -5.54 -13.68
C ARG A 164 -20.43 -4.08 -13.34
N GLY A 165 -19.22 -3.80 -12.85
CA GLY A 165 -18.68 -2.46 -12.65
C GLY A 165 -17.23 -2.40 -13.10
N ASP A 166 -16.73 -1.21 -13.31
CA ASP A 166 -15.32 -0.97 -13.57
C ASP A 166 -14.64 -0.52 -12.28
N MET A 167 -13.65 -1.26 -11.86
CA MET A 167 -12.85 -0.98 -10.68
C MET A 167 -11.60 -0.19 -11.04
N LEU A 168 -11.29 0.78 -10.21
CA LEU A 168 -10.04 1.51 -10.20
C LEU A 168 -9.31 1.25 -8.88
N LEU A 169 -8.09 0.74 -8.96
CA LEU A 169 -7.14 0.68 -7.84
C LEU A 169 -5.94 1.54 -8.18
N LEU A 170 -5.67 2.50 -7.30
CA LEU A 170 -4.63 3.47 -7.58
C LEU A 170 -3.85 3.81 -6.31
N PRO A 171 -2.52 3.65 -6.32
CA PRO A 171 -1.64 4.17 -5.29
C PRO A 171 -1.54 5.69 -5.45
N TRP A 172 -2.13 6.44 -4.51
CA TRP A 172 -2.18 7.89 -4.53
C TRP A 172 -1.09 8.49 -3.65
N PRO A 173 -0.31 9.48 -4.11
CA PRO A 173 0.67 10.14 -3.26
C PRO A 173 0.01 10.71 -2.01
N GLN A 174 0.61 10.45 -0.86
CA GLN A 174 0.10 10.93 0.42
C GLN A 174 0.90 12.16 0.84
N GLY A 175 0.64 13.31 0.29
CA GLY A 175 1.14 14.65 0.59
C GLY A 175 2.17 14.85 1.72
N ASP A 176 3.20 14.01 1.79
CA ASP A 176 4.36 14.22 2.62
C ASP A 176 5.43 14.98 1.81
N ALA A 177 6.19 15.85 2.48
CA ALA A 177 7.15 16.73 1.83
C ALA A 177 8.20 16.00 0.96
N GLU A 178 8.40 14.70 1.20
CA GLU A 178 9.40 13.89 0.51
C GLU A 178 8.79 12.96 -0.56
N GLY A 179 7.45 12.86 -0.64
CA GLY A 179 6.75 11.95 -1.55
C GLY A 179 7.02 10.46 -1.24
N ALA A 180 7.31 10.15 0.02
CA ALA A 180 7.69 8.79 0.43
C ALA A 180 6.48 7.88 0.58
N TYR A 181 5.32 8.41 0.94
CA TYR A 181 4.14 7.64 1.27
C TYR A 181 3.06 7.69 0.19
N THR A 182 2.31 6.60 0.11
CA THR A 182 1.14 6.47 -0.76
C THR A 182 -0.08 5.99 0.04
N GLN A 183 -1.26 6.39 -0.44
CA GLN A 183 -2.54 5.80 -0.06
C GLN A 183 -2.99 4.90 -1.19
N LEU A 184 -3.44 3.71 -0.88
CA LEU A 184 -4.16 2.90 -1.84
C LEU A 184 -5.60 3.35 -1.86
N ARG A 185 -6.08 3.75 -3.03
CA ARG A 185 -7.46 4.18 -3.24
C ARG A 185 -8.19 3.22 -4.17
N HIS A 186 -9.49 3.11 -3.98
CA HIS A 186 -10.39 2.25 -4.74
C HIS A 186 -11.61 3.04 -5.17
N GLY A 187 -11.97 2.93 -6.44
CA GLY A 187 -13.21 3.45 -7.01
C GLY A 187 -13.96 2.36 -7.77
N LEU A 188 -15.28 2.47 -7.81
CA LEU A 188 -16.16 1.66 -8.64
C LEU A 188 -16.96 2.58 -9.55
N PHE A 189 -17.09 2.21 -10.81
CA PHE A 189 -17.76 2.98 -11.83
C PHE A 189 -18.64 2.08 -12.67
N LEU A 190 -19.66 2.66 -13.33
CA LEU A 190 -20.49 1.91 -14.27
C LEU A 190 -19.72 1.66 -15.55
N PRO A 191 -19.77 0.42 -16.09
CA PRO A 191 -19.12 0.11 -17.38
C PRO A 191 -19.83 0.83 -18.53
N GLU A 192 -19.05 1.10 -19.59
CA GLU A 192 -19.55 1.66 -20.86
C GLU A 192 -20.31 3.00 -20.73
N ARG A 193 -20.27 3.64 -19.55
CA ARG A 193 -20.85 4.96 -19.34
C ARG A 193 -19.76 5.98 -19.07
N ALA A 194 -20.09 7.21 -19.42
CA ALA A 194 -19.31 8.35 -19.02
C ALA A 194 -19.03 8.27 -17.53
N MET A 195 -17.76 8.34 -17.18
CA MET A 195 -17.41 8.60 -15.80
C MET A 195 -18.13 9.87 -15.34
N PRO A 196 -18.45 10.04 -14.05
CA PRO A 196 -19.10 11.22 -13.53
C PRO A 196 -18.25 12.50 -13.68
N PHE A 197 -17.30 12.49 -14.60
CA PHE A 197 -16.37 13.56 -14.89
C PHE A 197 -16.65 14.13 -16.28
N PRO A 198 -17.03 15.41 -16.39
CA PRO A 198 -17.19 16.07 -17.69
C PRO A 198 -15.92 15.97 -18.56
N GLU A 199 -14.76 15.96 -17.94
CA GLU A 199 -13.45 15.90 -18.57
C GLU A 199 -13.16 14.55 -19.24
N ALA A 200 -13.91 13.51 -18.90
CA ALA A 200 -13.79 12.21 -19.55
C ALA A 200 -14.39 12.18 -20.97
N ASP A 201 -15.06 13.26 -21.44
CA ASP A 201 -15.68 13.37 -22.76
C ASP A 201 -16.62 12.21 -23.07
N GLY A 202 -17.33 11.68 -22.08
CA GLY A 202 -18.23 10.54 -22.22
C GLY A 202 -17.54 9.18 -22.33
N ARG A 203 -16.22 9.10 -22.15
CA ARG A 203 -15.47 7.85 -22.15
C ARG A 203 -15.66 7.08 -20.84
N SER A 204 -15.66 5.76 -20.91
CA SER A 204 -15.63 4.89 -19.73
C SER A 204 -14.24 4.88 -19.09
N LEU A 205 -14.13 4.35 -17.86
CA LEU A 205 -12.84 4.16 -17.18
C LEU A 205 -11.85 3.36 -18.03
N MET A 206 -12.35 2.36 -18.79
CA MET A 206 -11.50 1.49 -19.60
C MET A 206 -11.04 2.12 -20.91
N GLU A 207 -11.70 3.20 -21.35
CA GLU A 207 -11.36 3.93 -22.58
C GLU A 207 -10.39 5.08 -22.34
N LEU A 208 -10.17 5.46 -21.10
CA LEU A 208 -9.18 6.50 -20.76
C LEU A 208 -7.76 6.00 -21.10
N ASP A 209 -6.98 6.86 -21.70
CA ASP A 209 -5.56 6.57 -21.92
C ASP A 209 -4.82 6.52 -20.58
N ARG A 210 -5.04 7.52 -19.73
CA ARG A 210 -4.47 7.61 -18.39
C ARG A 210 -5.48 8.18 -17.40
N VAL A 211 -5.51 7.64 -16.19
CA VAL A 211 -6.30 8.19 -15.09
C VAL A 211 -5.66 9.49 -14.56
N GLY A 212 -4.34 9.60 -14.68
CA GLY A 212 -3.59 10.79 -14.30
C GLY A 212 -3.92 12.04 -15.12
N ASP A 213 -4.63 11.91 -16.25
CA ASP A 213 -5.09 13.04 -17.06
C ASP A 213 -6.38 13.68 -16.50
N LEU A 214 -7.05 13.00 -15.58
CA LEU A 214 -8.24 13.52 -14.91
C LEU A 214 -7.87 14.52 -13.80
N PRO A 215 -8.77 15.49 -13.51
CA PRO A 215 -8.57 16.39 -12.38
C PRO A 215 -8.40 15.63 -11.07
N PRO A 216 -7.33 15.89 -10.30
CA PRO A 216 -7.01 15.14 -9.09
C PRO A 216 -8.11 15.15 -8.05
N ASP A 217 -8.77 16.29 -7.87
CA ASP A 217 -9.85 16.44 -6.88
C ASP A 217 -11.03 15.53 -7.20
N LEU A 218 -11.41 15.43 -8.48
CA LEU A 218 -12.48 14.56 -8.92
C LEU A 218 -12.14 13.08 -8.70
N VAL A 219 -10.93 12.66 -9.08
CA VAL A 219 -10.48 11.27 -8.83
C VAL A 219 -10.49 10.96 -7.33
N ARG A 220 -10.05 11.91 -6.50
CA ARG A 220 -10.05 11.77 -5.05
C ARG A 220 -11.47 11.64 -4.49
N ASP A 221 -12.40 12.46 -4.95
CA ASP A 221 -13.76 12.50 -4.42
C ASP A 221 -14.58 11.25 -4.80
N HIS A 222 -14.28 10.62 -5.94
CA HIS A 222 -14.92 9.39 -6.41
C HIS A 222 -14.16 8.10 -6.04
N THR A 223 -13.15 8.18 -5.21
CA THR A 223 -12.40 7.02 -4.74
C THR A 223 -12.26 7.02 -3.22
N ALA A 224 -12.44 5.85 -2.60
CA ALA A 224 -12.25 5.66 -1.17
C ALA A 224 -10.83 5.22 -0.83
N VAL A 225 -10.34 5.60 0.34
CA VAL A 225 -9.05 5.11 0.85
C VAL A 225 -9.22 3.69 1.38
N LEU A 226 -8.56 2.73 0.78
CA LEU A 226 -8.48 1.35 1.29
C LEU A 226 -7.38 1.19 2.35
N ALA A 227 -6.23 1.80 2.12
CA ALA A 227 -5.09 1.73 3.02
C ALA A 227 -4.23 2.99 2.90
N SER A 228 -3.58 3.37 4.00
CA SER A 228 -2.68 4.53 4.09
C SER A 228 -1.37 4.17 4.77
N GLY A 229 -0.37 5.04 4.65
CA GLY A 229 0.94 4.80 5.24
C GLY A 229 1.73 3.71 4.52
N LEU A 230 1.48 3.53 3.22
CA LEU A 230 2.19 2.58 2.40
C LEU A 230 3.41 3.26 1.76
N LEU A 231 4.52 2.55 1.73
CA LEU A 231 5.71 2.99 1.00
C LEU A 231 5.70 2.50 -0.45
N HIS A 232 4.99 1.39 -0.74
CA HIS A 232 4.92 0.82 -2.08
C HIS A 232 3.74 -0.13 -2.22
N VAL A 233 3.15 -0.12 -3.42
CA VAL A 233 2.19 -1.11 -3.88
C VAL A 233 2.53 -1.44 -5.32
N SER A 234 2.63 -2.72 -5.65
CA SER A 234 2.82 -3.15 -7.04
C SER A 234 2.05 -4.43 -7.36
N PHE A 235 1.70 -4.53 -8.63
CA PHE A 235 0.97 -5.64 -9.22
C PHE A 235 1.86 -6.32 -10.25
N GLU A 236 1.95 -7.63 -10.18
CA GLU A 236 2.61 -8.45 -11.19
C GLU A 236 1.66 -9.58 -11.57
N PHE A 237 1.63 -9.91 -12.83
CA PHE A 237 0.64 -10.82 -13.41
C PHE A 237 1.32 -12.01 -14.05
N ALA A 238 0.70 -13.16 -13.95
CA ALA A 238 1.13 -14.36 -14.67
C ALA A 238 -0.07 -15.08 -15.27
N SER A 239 0.12 -15.60 -16.48
CA SER A 239 -0.83 -16.47 -17.18
C SER A 239 -0.09 -17.68 -17.72
N GLN A 240 -0.83 -18.62 -18.30
CA GLN A 240 -0.20 -19.74 -19.03
C GLN A 240 0.56 -19.29 -20.29
N TYR A 241 0.30 -18.07 -20.76
CA TYR A 241 0.93 -17.49 -21.93
C TYR A 241 2.14 -16.62 -21.61
N THR A 242 2.51 -16.48 -20.32
CA THR A 242 3.69 -15.73 -19.89
C THR A 242 4.74 -16.68 -19.33
N ARG A 243 6.02 -16.41 -19.61
CA ARG A 243 7.14 -17.21 -19.08
C ARG A 243 7.51 -16.85 -17.63
N GLY A 244 6.93 -15.80 -17.12
CA GLY A 244 7.22 -15.28 -15.79
C GLY A 244 6.16 -14.30 -15.31
N TRP A 245 6.51 -13.55 -14.30
CA TRP A 245 5.67 -12.47 -13.79
C TRP A 245 5.78 -11.27 -14.72
N SER A 246 4.63 -10.70 -15.08
CA SER A 246 4.48 -9.55 -15.97
C SER A 246 5.46 -9.61 -17.14
N ASP A 247 5.01 -10.09 -18.24
CA ASP A 247 5.84 -10.34 -19.44
C ASP A 247 6.89 -9.22 -19.65
N PRO A 248 8.19 -9.55 -19.61
CA PRO A 248 9.27 -8.56 -19.76
C PRO A 248 9.35 -7.96 -21.18
N VAL A 249 8.63 -8.53 -22.15
CA VAL A 249 8.59 -8.06 -23.54
C VAL A 249 7.74 -6.81 -23.70
N ARG A 250 7.00 -6.41 -22.66
CA ARG A 250 6.11 -5.25 -22.71
C ARG A 250 6.86 -3.96 -22.56
N GLY A 251 6.34 -2.95 -23.24
CA GLY A 251 6.82 -1.59 -23.09
C GLY A 251 6.78 -1.13 -21.62
N PRO A 252 7.60 -0.16 -21.23
CA PRO A 252 7.74 0.27 -19.83
C PRO A 252 6.45 0.83 -19.22
N GLU A 253 5.48 1.19 -20.04
CA GLU A 253 4.22 1.81 -19.57
C GLU A 253 3.13 0.80 -19.23
N THR A 254 3.08 -0.34 -19.92
CA THR A 254 2.01 -1.35 -19.74
C THR A 254 2.53 -2.54 -18.95
N VAL A 255 1.94 -2.81 -17.80
CA VAL A 255 2.23 -3.99 -16.97
C VAL A 255 1.37 -5.16 -17.44
N TRP A 256 0.10 -4.90 -17.68
CA TRP A 256 -0.85 -5.86 -18.25
C TRP A 256 -1.96 -5.16 -19.02
N ASP A 257 -2.30 -5.67 -20.18
CA ASP A 257 -3.51 -5.32 -20.96
C ASP A 257 -4.16 -6.61 -21.49
N SER A 258 -5.36 -6.93 -21.02
CA SER A 258 -6.06 -8.15 -21.43
C SER A 258 -6.36 -8.15 -22.93
N SER A 259 -6.61 -6.99 -23.52
CA SER A 259 -6.87 -6.85 -24.97
C SER A 259 -5.61 -7.00 -25.85
N ARG A 260 -4.45 -7.17 -25.23
CA ARG A 260 -3.15 -7.30 -25.91
C ARG A 260 -2.73 -6.10 -26.77
N VAL A 261 -3.52 -5.05 -26.80
CA VAL A 261 -3.16 -3.80 -27.50
C VAL A 261 -1.95 -3.18 -26.80
N GLY A 262 -0.86 -2.94 -27.57
CA GLY A 262 0.40 -2.47 -27.01
C GLY A 262 1.33 -3.59 -26.51
N TRP A 263 0.94 -4.86 -26.67
CA TRP A 263 1.90 -5.95 -26.61
C TRP A 263 2.78 -5.85 -27.86
N PRO A 264 4.12 -5.84 -27.70
CA PRO A 264 4.97 -5.80 -28.86
C PRO A 264 4.70 -7.02 -29.73
N GLU A 265 4.46 -6.81 -31.01
CA GLU A 265 4.55 -7.87 -31.99
C GLU A 265 5.98 -8.39 -31.96
N VAL A 266 6.17 -9.55 -31.41
CA VAL A 266 7.47 -10.22 -31.44
C VAL A 266 7.62 -10.80 -32.84
N GLU A 267 8.08 -9.98 -33.78
CA GLU A 267 8.47 -10.44 -35.10
C GLU A 267 9.44 -11.62 -34.97
N GLY A 268 9.01 -12.77 -35.49
CA GLY A 268 9.85 -13.97 -35.51
C GLY A 268 9.92 -14.76 -34.22
N SER A 269 9.16 -14.44 -33.19
CA SER A 269 9.01 -15.32 -32.04
C SER A 269 8.21 -16.55 -32.45
N ALA A 270 8.91 -17.62 -32.70
CA ALA A 270 8.36 -18.97 -32.73
C ALA A 270 7.94 -19.42 -31.31
N ASP A 271 7.36 -18.51 -30.51
CA ASP A 271 6.84 -18.86 -29.21
C ASP A 271 5.48 -19.52 -29.39
N PRO A 272 5.39 -20.84 -29.27
CA PRO A 272 4.14 -21.56 -29.42
C PRO A 272 3.11 -21.21 -28.35
N SER A 273 3.50 -20.44 -27.33
CA SER A 273 2.61 -19.99 -26.26
C SER A 273 1.60 -18.94 -26.74
N PHE A 274 1.91 -18.18 -27.78
CA PHE A 274 0.92 -17.37 -28.47
C PHE A 274 0.45 -18.15 -29.71
N SER A 275 -0.56 -18.97 -29.49
CA SER A 275 -1.15 -19.80 -30.55
C SER A 275 -1.46 -18.95 -31.77
N LEU A 276 -1.05 -19.44 -32.95
CA LEU A 276 -1.34 -18.90 -34.29
C LEU A 276 -2.85 -18.68 -34.62
N THR A 277 -3.73 -18.99 -33.65
CA THR A 277 -5.19 -18.79 -33.76
C THR A 277 -5.68 -17.48 -33.16
N MET A 278 -4.80 -16.68 -32.54
CA MET A 278 -5.17 -15.37 -32.05
C MET A 278 -5.10 -14.36 -33.21
N GLY A 279 -6.22 -13.73 -33.50
CA GLY A 279 -6.31 -12.64 -34.46
C GLY A 279 -5.50 -11.40 -34.05
N GLU A 280 -5.57 -10.34 -34.84
CA GLU A 280 -4.99 -9.04 -34.52
C GLU A 280 -5.55 -8.55 -33.16
N ALA A 281 -4.68 -7.99 -32.33
CA ALA A 281 -5.08 -7.44 -31.03
C ALA A 281 -6.06 -6.27 -31.23
N SER A 282 -7.24 -6.36 -30.63
CA SER A 282 -8.28 -5.35 -30.74
C SER A 282 -8.88 -5.03 -29.38
N ARG A 283 -9.05 -3.75 -29.08
CA ARG A 283 -9.78 -3.31 -27.87
C ARG A 283 -11.25 -3.72 -27.85
N TYR A 284 -11.81 -4.06 -29.01
CA TYR A 284 -13.24 -4.33 -29.21
C TYR A 284 -13.56 -5.82 -29.41
N ASP A 285 -12.54 -6.67 -29.55
CA ASP A 285 -12.71 -8.11 -29.69
C ASP A 285 -12.24 -8.83 -28.44
N SER A 286 -13.18 -9.20 -27.58
CA SER A 286 -12.89 -9.93 -26.34
C SER A 286 -12.58 -11.42 -26.57
N THR A 287 -12.68 -11.92 -27.79
CA THR A 287 -12.46 -13.36 -28.07
C THR A 287 -11.00 -13.77 -27.97
N ASP A 288 -10.08 -12.81 -28.13
CA ASP A 288 -8.64 -12.98 -28.07
C ASP A 288 -7.98 -12.40 -26.80
N ASP A 289 -8.80 -11.88 -25.87
CA ASP A 289 -8.33 -11.34 -24.61
C ASP A 289 -7.59 -12.38 -23.76
N VAL A 290 -6.52 -11.95 -23.13
CA VAL A 290 -5.73 -12.76 -22.21
C VAL A 290 -5.81 -12.19 -20.80
N PHE A 291 -6.47 -12.92 -19.92
CA PHE A 291 -6.55 -12.59 -18.49
C PHE A 291 -5.46 -13.33 -17.71
N PRO A 292 -4.90 -12.69 -16.67
CA PRO A 292 -3.95 -13.36 -15.80
C PRO A 292 -4.66 -14.46 -14.98
N ARG A 293 -3.93 -15.54 -14.69
CA ARG A 293 -4.37 -16.58 -13.76
C ARG A 293 -4.04 -16.24 -12.30
N VAL A 294 -2.94 -15.55 -12.13
CA VAL A 294 -2.41 -15.22 -10.82
C VAL A 294 -1.94 -13.78 -10.83
N VAL A 295 -2.30 -13.06 -9.78
CA VAL A 295 -1.77 -11.73 -9.48
C VAL A 295 -0.86 -11.84 -8.27
N ARG A 296 0.35 -11.32 -8.37
CA ARG A 296 1.25 -11.12 -7.25
C ARG A 296 1.16 -9.67 -6.82
N LEU A 297 0.70 -9.47 -5.59
CA LEU A 297 0.63 -8.16 -4.95
C LEU A 297 1.82 -8.01 -4.03
N THR A 298 2.55 -6.92 -4.17
CA THR A 298 3.58 -6.53 -3.21
C THR A 298 3.14 -5.24 -2.52
N VAL A 299 2.98 -5.31 -1.21
CA VAL A 299 2.63 -4.16 -0.37
C VAL A 299 3.77 -3.94 0.61
N VAL A 300 4.23 -2.70 0.72
CA VAL A 300 5.21 -2.29 1.73
C VAL A 300 4.56 -1.26 2.63
N ALA A 301 4.27 -1.66 3.86
CA ALA A 301 3.77 -0.74 4.88
C ALA A 301 4.95 -0.05 5.56
N GLY A 302 4.87 1.27 5.67
CA GLY A 302 5.79 2.10 6.44
C GLY A 302 5.21 2.45 7.81
N MET A 303 6.05 3.02 8.66
CA MET A 303 5.60 3.71 9.88
C MET A 303 4.66 4.84 9.46
N SER A 304 3.90 5.41 10.40
CA SER A 304 3.05 6.56 10.08
C SER A 304 3.88 7.69 9.44
N PRO A 305 3.34 8.44 8.46
CA PRO A 305 4.02 9.63 7.90
C PRO A 305 4.43 10.66 8.94
N GLN A 306 3.80 10.63 10.12
CA GLN A 306 4.11 11.51 11.26
C GLN A 306 5.31 11.03 12.09
N HIS A 307 5.76 9.79 11.89
CA HIS A 307 6.95 9.28 12.56
C HIS A 307 8.21 9.76 11.83
N ALA A 308 9.26 10.01 12.61
CA ALA A 308 10.56 10.28 12.04
C ALA A 308 11.00 9.12 11.13
N PRO A 309 11.73 9.38 10.04
CA PRO A 309 12.32 8.32 9.24
C PRO A 309 13.33 7.52 10.07
N GLU A 310 13.53 6.26 9.71
CA GLU A 310 14.45 5.35 10.39
C GLU A 310 15.90 5.85 10.36
N SER A 311 16.24 6.61 9.32
CA SER A 311 17.52 7.31 9.21
C SER A 311 17.39 8.55 8.31
N LEU A 312 18.47 9.30 8.18
CA LEU A 312 18.60 10.43 7.27
C LEU A 312 19.85 10.28 6.42
N LEU A 313 19.88 10.89 5.25
CA LEU A 313 21.11 11.02 4.47
C LEU A 313 22.11 11.94 5.19
N ALA A 314 23.30 11.43 5.46
CA ALA A 314 24.39 12.25 6.00
C ALA A 314 25.00 13.18 4.95
N ASP A 315 25.02 12.73 3.68
CA ASP A 315 25.51 13.47 2.53
C ASP A 315 24.46 13.46 1.42
N GLY A 316 24.50 14.42 0.50
CA GLY A 316 23.61 14.44 -0.66
C GLY A 316 23.91 13.27 -1.60
N LEU A 317 22.88 12.78 -2.29
CA LEU A 317 22.95 11.67 -3.24
C LEU A 317 22.60 12.17 -4.65
N ALA A 318 23.57 12.20 -5.55
CA ALA A 318 23.37 12.63 -6.93
C ALA A 318 22.54 11.60 -7.74
N ALA A 319 21.81 12.08 -8.78
CA ALA A 319 21.01 11.21 -9.66
C ALA A 319 21.85 10.23 -10.51
N GLY A 320 23.14 10.50 -10.68
CA GLY A 320 24.04 9.65 -11.50
C GLY A 320 24.40 8.32 -10.84
N GLN A 321 25.36 7.63 -11.46
CA GLN A 321 25.89 6.39 -10.91
C GLN A 321 26.70 6.64 -9.62
N VAL A 322 26.08 6.34 -8.50
CA VAL A 322 26.70 6.41 -7.17
C VAL A 322 26.69 5.01 -6.60
N THR A 323 27.83 4.56 -6.13
CA THR A 323 28.01 3.18 -5.63
C THR A 323 27.81 3.05 -4.13
N SER A 324 27.79 4.18 -3.41
CA SER A 324 27.61 4.17 -1.95
C SER A 324 26.97 5.46 -1.47
N VAL A 325 26.30 5.40 -0.33
CA VAL A 325 25.70 6.53 0.35
C VAL A 325 25.88 6.41 1.85
N ARG A 326 26.18 7.52 2.53
CA ARG A 326 26.30 7.55 3.99
C ARG A 326 24.99 7.98 4.62
N LEU A 327 24.62 7.27 5.67
CA LEU A 327 23.49 7.58 6.54
C LEU A 327 23.93 8.32 7.80
N ALA A 328 23.05 9.05 8.44
CA ALA A 328 23.32 9.73 9.70
C ALA A 328 23.47 8.72 10.86
N SER A 329 22.72 7.62 10.82
CA SER A 329 22.81 6.50 11.74
C SER A 329 22.13 5.28 11.11
N ILE A 330 22.54 4.09 11.50
CA ILE A 330 21.88 2.82 11.19
C ILE A 330 21.17 2.19 12.39
N GLU A 331 21.20 2.83 13.57
CA GLU A 331 20.68 2.25 14.83
C GLU A 331 19.20 1.91 14.75
N ASN A 332 18.41 2.70 14.04
CA ASN A 332 16.97 2.48 13.86
C ASN A 332 16.62 1.69 12.61
N LEU A 333 17.62 1.26 11.83
CA LEU A 333 17.37 0.37 10.71
C LEU A 333 17.21 -1.07 11.20
N PRO A 334 16.22 -1.84 10.73
CA PRO A 334 16.10 -3.23 11.10
C PRO A 334 17.33 -4.04 10.67
N LEU A 335 17.75 -4.99 11.49
CA LEU A 335 18.93 -5.83 11.22
C LEU A 335 18.80 -6.63 9.90
N THR A 336 17.56 -6.97 9.54
CA THR A 336 17.25 -7.63 8.27
C THR A 336 16.29 -6.75 7.47
N ILE A 337 16.76 -6.24 6.35
CA ILE A 337 15.95 -5.44 5.42
C ILE A 337 15.54 -6.35 4.26
N HIS A 338 14.25 -6.44 3.98
CA HIS A 338 13.75 -7.28 2.90
C HIS A 338 14.31 -6.82 1.56
N ASP A 339 14.92 -7.76 0.83
CA ASP A 339 15.57 -7.54 -0.48
C ASP A 339 16.66 -6.46 -0.48
N ASN A 340 17.18 -6.07 0.68
CA ASN A 340 18.15 -4.98 0.84
C ASN A 340 17.67 -3.68 0.16
N LEU A 341 16.42 -3.33 0.33
CA LEU A 341 15.79 -2.16 -0.27
C LEU A 341 15.48 -1.11 0.79
N VAL A 342 15.88 0.12 0.53
CA VAL A 342 15.50 1.31 1.31
C VAL A 342 14.81 2.32 0.40
N LYS A 343 13.91 3.10 0.97
CA LYS A 343 13.27 4.22 0.29
C LYS A 343 13.89 5.53 0.77
N ILE A 344 14.45 6.28 -0.15
CA ILE A 344 15.04 7.60 0.10
C ILE A 344 14.18 8.64 -0.62
N GLY A 345 13.44 9.46 0.13
CA GLY A 345 12.40 10.28 -0.46
C GLY A 345 11.42 9.42 -1.26
N SER A 346 11.22 9.74 -2.55
CA SER A 346 10.34 8.96 -3.45
C SER A 346 11.03 7.80 -4.17
N GLU A 347 12.33 7.60 -4.00
CA GLU A 347 13.11 6.60 -4.74
C GLU A 347 13.38 5.32 -3.94
N TRP A 348 13.22 4.16 -4.56
CA TRP A 348 13.68 2.87 -4.04
C TRP A 348 15.11 2.57 -4.50
N ILE A 349 15.97 2.22 -3.55
CA ILE A 349 17.38 1.92 -3.77
C ILE A 349 17.69 0.56 -3.15
N ARG A 350 18.26 -0.33 -3.94
CA ARG A 350 18.84 -1.59 -3.44
C ARG A 350 20.30 -1.37 -3.08
N PHE A 351 20.76 -1.98 -2.01
CA PHE A 351 22.17 -2.00 -1.62
C PHE A 351 22.66 -3.44 -1.49
N ALA A 352 23.97 -3.67 -1.64
CA ALA A 352 24.55 -5.00 -1.51
C ALA A 352 24.99 -5.28 -0.06
N GLU A 353 25.55 -4.28 0.63
CA GLU A 353 26.07 -4.43 1.98
C GLU A 353 25.97 -3.13 2.79
N ILE A 354 26.03 -3.27 4.11
CA ILE A 354 26.14 -2.16 5.07
C ILE A 354 27.52 -2.23 5.70
N ASP A 355 28.27 -1.13 5.64
CA ASP A 355 29.60 -1.00 6.25
C ASP A 355 29.63 0.25 7.15
N GLY A 356 29.51 0.05 8.45
CA GLY A 356 29.25 1.13 9.40
C GLY A 356 27.97 1.86 9.01
N ASP A 357 28.04 3.18 8.84
CA ASP A 357 26.90 4.02 8.41
C ASP A 357 26.77 4.16 6.87
N VAL A 358 27.45 3.33 6.11
CA VAL A 358 27.50 3.41 4.65
C VAL A 358 26.78 2.23 4.00
N LEU A 359 25.80 2.53 3.15
CA LEU A 359 25.22 1.54 2.22
C LEU A 359 26.07 1.49 0.96
N LYS A 360 26.52 0.29 0.57
CA LYS A 360 27.40 0.04 -0.58
C LYS A 360 26.73 -0.82 -1.65
N GLY A 361 27.25 -0.74 -2.88
CA GLY A 361 26.74 -1.51 -4.01
C GLY A 361 25.35 -1.09 -4.41
N LEU A 362 25.12 0.21 -4.54
CA LEU A 362 23.79 0.77 -4.80
C LEU A 362 23.29 0.45 -6.21
N ALA A 363 22.07 -0.04 -6.31
CA ALA A 363 21.27 -0.08 -7.53
C ALA A 363 20.09 0.88 -7.37
N ARG A 364 20.10 1.95 -8.17
CA ARG A 364 19.15 3.06 -8.12
C ARG A 364 17.87 2.75 -8.89
N GLY A 365 16.81 3.50 -8.62
CA GLY A 365 15.57 3.43 -9.40
C GLY A 365 14.86 2.08 -9.33
N GLN A 366 14.86 1.42 -8.19
CA GLN A 366 14.20 0.13 -8.03
C GLN A 366 12.67 0.29 -7.92
N ARG A 367 11.93 -0.81 -8.12
CA ARG A 367 10.47 -0.86 -8.01
C ARG A 367 9.75 0.19 -8.87
N GLY A 368 10.26 0.45 -10.09
CA GLY A 368 9.67 1.40 -11.03
C GLY A 368 9.92 2.89 -10.69
N THR A 369 10.67 3.19 -9.65
CA THR A 369 11.05 4.57 -9.35
C THR A 369 12.23 5.03 -10.21
N GLN A 370 12.36 6.34 -10.39
CA GLN A 370 13.49 6.92 -11.12
C GLN A 370 14.58 7.38 -10.18
N ALA A 371 15.83 7.26 -10.61
CA ALA A 371 16.97 7.79 -9.87
C ALA A 371 16.94 9.32 -9.86
N LYS A 372 16.87 9.92 -8.67
CA LYS A 372 16.78 11.37 -8.45
C LYS A 372 17.92 11.86 -7.57
N THR A 373 18.14 13.16 -7.61
CA THR A 373 19.03 13.81 -6.64
C THR A 373 18.28 13.94 -5.31
N HIS A 374 18.95 13.55 -4.23
CA HIS A 374 18.45 13.74 -2.87
C HIS A 374 19.41 14.61 -2.08
N GLU A 375 18.87 15.53 -1.33
CA GLU A 375 19.64 16.43 -0.49
C GLU A 375 20.09 15.73 0.81
N ARG A 376 21.11 16.30 1.44
CA ARG A 376 21.45 15.93 2.80
C ARG A 376 20.25 16.11 3.74
N GLY A 377 20.01 15.15 4.61
CA GLY A 377 18.86 15.18 5.53
C GLY A 377 17.58 14.57 4.97
N THR A 378 17.54 14.14 3.69
CA THR A 378 16.42 13.40 3.14
C THR A 378 16.19 12.12 3.96
N GLY A 379 14.93 11.82 4.27
CA GLY A 379 14.53 10.67 5.07
C GLY A 379 14.81 9.34 4.37
N VAL A 380 15.36 8.40 5.13
CA VAL A 380 15.58 7.02 4.72
C VAL A 380 14.59 6.14 5.45
N ARG A 381 13.76 5.42 4.70
CA ARG A 381 12.65 4.65 5.24
C ARG A 381 12.77 3.18 4.87
N VAL A 382 12.35 2.34 5.79
CA VAL A 382 12.27 0.88 5.61
C VAL A 382 10.88 0.45 6.02
N GLY A 383 10.24 -0.36 5.19
CA GLY A 383 8.91 -0.86 5.47
C GLY A 383 8.86 -2.37 5.61
N ARG A 384 7.72 -2.86 6.09
CA ARG A 384 7.43 -4.28 6.12
C ARG A 384 6.79 -4.70 4.81
N THR A 385 7.46 -5.58 4.09
CA THR A 385 6.97 -6.11 2.83
C THR A 385 6.06 -7.30 3.08
N GLN A 386 4.90 -7.29 2.44
CA GLN A 386 3.96 -8.40 2.34
C GLN A 386 3.77 -8.74 0.86
N VAL A 387 3.94 -10.00 0.51
CA VAL A 387 3.70 -10.51 -0.84
C VAL A 387 2.54 -11.48 -0.78
N ILE A 388 1.55 -11.28 -1.64
CA ILE A 388 0.35 -12.11 -1.72
C ILE A 388 0.18 -12.61 -3.14
N LEU A 389 -0.21 -13.87 -3.26
CA LEU A 389 -0.57 -14.48 -4.53
C LEU A 389 -2.08 -14.70 -4.55
N ILE A 390 -2.75 -14.02 -5.46
CA ILE A 390 -4.20 -14.14 -5.66
C ILE A 390 -4.44 -14.92 -6.94
N ARG A 391 -5.12 -16.05 -6.82
CA ARG A 391 -5.55 -16.81 -7.96
C ARG A 391 -6.88 -16.26 -8.46
N LEU A 392 -6.91 -15.82 -9.71
CA LEU A 392 -8.13 -15.37 -10.36
C LEU A 392 -8.91 -16.59 -10.85
N LEU A 393 -10.14 -16.74 -10.36
CA LEU A 393 -10.98 -17.91 -10.62
C LEU A 393 -11.56 -17.92 -12.04
N HIS A 394 -11.53 -16.80 -12.74
CA HIS A 394 -12.17 -16.59 -14.03
C HIS A 394 -11.19 -16.34 -15.18
N GLY A 395 -10.08 -17.07 -15.17
CA GLY A 395 -9.19 -17.07 -16.33
C GLY A 395 -9.85 -17.77 -17.55
N ARG A 396 -9.31 -17.51 -18.74
CA ARG A 396 -9.79 -18.09 -20.02
C ARG A 396 -9.96 -19.62 -20.00
N ASP A 397 -9.24 -20.32 -19.14
CA ASP A 397 -9.30 -21.78 -19.05
C ASP A 397 -10.58 -22.32 -18.40
N SER A 398 -11.34 -21.49 -17.68
CA SER A 398 -12.66 -21.85 -17.19
C SER A 398 -13.71 -21.94 -18.32
N TRP A 399 -13.34 -21.55 -19.56
CA TRP A 399 -14.22 -21.56 -20.73
C TRP A 399 -14.26 -22.92 -21.44
N ASN A 400 -13.27 -23.76 -21.20
CA ASN A 400 -13.12 -25.05 -21.86
C ASN A 400 -13.65 -26.23 -21.00
N GLY A 401 -14.35 -25.93 -19.91
CA GLY A 401 -15.02 -26.93 -19.08
C GLY A 401 -16.46 -27.16 -19.50
#